data_6e1c9289175ca6eba6afd2ac58dae5df
#
_entry.id   6e1c9289175ca6eba6afd2ac58dae5df
#
_cell.length_a   1.000
_cell.length_b   1.000
_cell.length_c   1.000
_cell.angle_alpha   90.00
_cell.angle_beta   90.00
_cell.angle_gamma   90.00
#
_symmetry.space_group_name_H-M   'P 1'
#
loop_
_entity.id
_entity.type
_entity.pdbx_description
1 polymer ?
#
loop_
_entity_poly.entity_id
_entity_poly.type
_entity_poly.pdbx_seq_one_letter_code
_entity_poly.pdbx_strand_id
1 'polypeptide(L)'
;MKSWKLEAVILAIGMLVMGYFIKQGLDTFSGKDRVVNVKGLAEMEVPANKVTWPLMYKDLGNDLPTLYNKINATNQAIVGFLKQKGITENEISINAPEIIDMQAERYNNNSVPFRYNVTSVITVTSTKVDLVRKMISEQSELLKQGIAITGGDYRYNVQYDYTGLNDIKPQMIEEATKNARAAAVKFAKDSDSELGKIKRAYQGQFSIEDRDANTPRSEEHTS
;
A
#
# COMPACT_ATOMS: atom_id res chain seq x y z
N MET A 1 83.86 19.10 -6.54
CA MET A 1 82.93 19.86 -5.69
C MET A 1 81.67 20.34 -6.41
N LYS A 2 81.56 20.17 -7.74
CA LYS A 2 80.40 20.66 -8.51
C LYS A 2 79.20 19.63 -8.59
N SER A 3 79.53 18.35 -8.53
CA SER A 3 78.52 17.27 -8.62
C SER A 3 77.56 17.18 -7.40
N TRP A 4 78.10 17.29 -6.18
CA TRP A 4 77.26 17.16 -4.95
C TRP A 4 76.17 18.20 -4.84
N LYS A 5 76.40 19.44 -5.33
CA LYS A 5 75.34 20.46 -5.34
C LYS A 5 74.18 20.06 -6.29
N LEU A 6 74.52 19.46 -7.43
CA LEU A 6 73.55 19.01 -8.41
C LEU A 6 72.74 17.85 -7.87
N GLU A 7 73.39 16.89 -7.23
CA GLU A 7 72.74 15.71 -6.59
C GLU A 7 71.83 16.14 -5.47
N ALA A 8 72.22 17.11 -4.62
CA ALA A 8 71.41 17.66 -3.56
C ALA A 8 70.16 18.37 -4.10
N VAL A 9 70.25 19.09 -5.22
CA VAL A 9 69.10 19.76 -5.87
C VAL A 9 68.13 18.73 -6.45
N ILE A 10 68.62 17.68 -7.11
CA ILE A 10 67.78 16.60 -7.65
C ILE A 10 67.05 15.89 -6.52
N LEU A 11 67.73 15.62 -5.40
CA LEU A 11 67.12 14.97 -4.24
C LEU A 11 66.08 15.84 -3.59
N ALA A 12 66.30 17.16 -3.47
CA ALA A 12 65.35 18.11 -2.96
C ALA A 12 64.08 18.21 -3.84
N ILE A 13 64.26 18.24 -5.18
CA ILE A 13 63.13 18.23 -6.12
C ILE A 13 62.35 16.90 -6.01
N GLY A 14 63.01 15.78 -5.90
CA GLY A 14 62.38 14.47 -5.70
C GLY A 14 61.54 14.42 -4.43
N MET A 15 62.06 14.96 -3.32
CA MET A 15 61.27 15.05 -2.06
C MET A 15 60.05 15.97 -2.17
N LEU A 16 60.15 17.10 -2.86
CA LEU A 16 59.03 18.01 -3.09
C LEU A 16 57.94 17.37 -3.93
N VAL A 17 58.31 16.67 -5.00
CA VAL A 17 57.38 15.93 -5.85
C VAL A 17 56.72 14.80 -5.08
N MET A 18 57.49 14.05 -4.28
CA MET A 18 56.95 12.99 -3.42
C MET A 18 55.95 13.55 -2.38
N GLY A 19 56.33 14.65 -1.71
CA GLY A 19 55.46 15.35 -0.75
C GLY A 19 54.13 15.83 -1.39
N TYR A 20 54.20 16.33 -2.62
CA TYR A 20 53.03 16.73 -3.39
C TYR A 20 52.09 15.55 -3.68
N PHE A 21 52.62 14.42 -4.14
CA PHE A 21 51.78 13.22 -4.39
C PHE A 21 51.23 12.61 -3.12
N ILE A 22 51.95 12.62 -2.01
CA ILE A 22 51.48 12.17 -0.71
C ILE A 22 50.30 13.05 -0.25
N LYS A 23 50.48 14.39 -0.33
CA LYS A 23 49.40 15.33 0.00
C LYS A 23 48.14 15.07 -0.85
N GLN A 24 48.28 14.94 -2.16
CA GLN A 24 47.18 14.69 -3.06
C GLN A 24 46.49 13.36 -2.78
N GLY A 25 47.27 12.33 -2.42
CA GLY A 25 46.74 11.03 -1.99
C GLY A 25 45.92 11.12 -0.69
N LEU A 26 46.40 11.86 0.31
CA LEU A 26 45.69 12.08 1.58
C LEU A 26 44.43 12.92 1.40
N ASP A 27 44.46 13.96 0.59
CA ASP A 27 43.27 14.78 0.29
C ASP A 27 42.20 13.95 -0.41
N THR A 28 42.61 13.09 -1.35
CA THR A 28 41.67 12.15 -2.03
C THR A 28 41.12 11.10 -1.07
N PHE A 29 41.89 10.64 -0.11
CA PHE A 29 41.45 9.65 0.89
C PHE A 29 40.49 10.27 1.90
N SER A 30 40.80 11.46 2.41
CA SER A 30 39.96 12.21 3.36
C SER A 30 38.59 12.61 2.76
N GLY A 31 38.53 12.88 1.45
CA GLY A 31 37.31 13.20 0.74
C GLY A 31 36.36 12.01 0.50
N LYS A 32 36.82 10.76 0.67
CA LYS A 32 36.05 9.55 0.39
C LYS A 32 34.89 9.30 1.38
N ASP A 33 34.94 9.85 2.56
CA ASP A 33 33.95 9.63 3.62
C ASP A 33 32.80 10.65 3.62
N ARG A 34 32.89 11.67 2.77
CA ARG A 34 31.79 12.61 2.60
C ARG A 34 30.70 11.97 1.76
N VAL A 35 29.56 11.70 2.39
CA VAL A 35 28.38 11.13 1.73
C VAL A 35 27.14 11.93 2.06
N VAL A 36 26.24 12.07 1.11
CA VAL A 36 24.89 12.56 1.32
C VAL A 36 23.92 11.40 1.12
N ASN A 37 23.02 11.22 2.06
CA ASN A 37 21.94 10.25 1.95
C ASN A 37 20.65 11.00 1.63
N VAL A 38 20.02 10.67 0.52
CA VAL A 38 18.76 11.28 0.09
C VAL A 38 17.75 10.20 -0.22
N LYS A 39 16.48 10.53 0.00
CA LYS A 39 15.33 9.70 -0.39
C LYS A 39 14.60 10.42 -1.52
N GLY A 40 14.26 9.71 -2.59
CA GLY A 40 13.38 10.20 -3.64
C GLY A 40 12.00 9.63 -3.45
N LEU A 41 10.99 10.48 -3.47
CA LEU A 41 9.58 10.12 -3.46
C LEU A 41 9.04 10.23 -4.89
N ALA A 42 8.21 9.26 -5.29
CA ALA A 42 7.35 9.36 -6.45
C ALA A 42 5.94 8.91 -6.03
N GLU A 43 4.95 9.67 -6.41
CA GLU A 43 3.54 9.37 -6.19
C GLU A 43 2.81 9.43 -7.53
N MET A 44 1.88 8.51 -7.75
CA MET A 44 1.09 8.47 -8.97
C MET A 44 -0.35 8.13 -8.62
N GLU A 45 -1.29 8.95 -9.07
CA GLU A 45 -2.70 8.64 -8.96
C GLU A 45 -3.13 7.78 -10.17
N VAL A 46 -3.73 6.63 -9.88
CA VAL A 46 -4.24 5.70 -10.89
C VAL A 46 -5.68 5.31 -10.56
N PRO A 47 -6.56 5.19 -11.56
CA PRO A 47 -7.91 4.70 -11.31
C PRO A 47 -7.87 3.23 -10.89
N ALA A 48 -8.67 2.86 -9.90
CA ALA A 48 -8.84 1.46 -9.54
C ALA A 48 -9.41 0.67 -10.74
N ASN A 49 -8.89 -0.53 -10.95
CA ASN A 49 -9.33 -1.43 -12.01
C ASN A 49 -9.99 -2.71 -11.49
N LYS A 50 -10.11 -2.83 -10.18
CA LYS A 50 -10.76 -3.94 -9.48
C LYS A 50 -11.48 -3.40 -8.26
N VAL A 51 -12.64 -3.95 -7.98
CA VAL A 51 -13.42 -3.65 -6.78
C VAL A 51 -13.82 -4.95 -6.09
N THR A 52 -13.71 -4.97 -4.77
CA THR A 52 -14.21 -6.02 -3.90
C THR A 52 -15.28 -5.43 -2.99
N TRP A 53 -16.50 -5.87 -3.16
CA TRP A 53 -17.66 -5.39 -2.43
C TRP A 53 -18.31 -6.52 -1.62
N PRO A 54 -18.11 -6.58 -0.31
CA PRO A 54 -18.79 -7.52 0.57
C PRO A 54 -20.18 -6.99 0.95
N LEU A 55 -21.20 -7.80 0.72
CA LEU A 55 -22.57 -7.57 1.16
C LEU A 55 -22.81 -8.48 2.38
N MET A 56 -22.77 -7.89 3.56
CA MET A 56 -23.00 -8.60 4.81
C MET A 56 -24.41 -8.35 5.31
N TYR A 57 -25.08 -9.40 5.74
CA TYR A 57 -26.35 -9.30 6.47
C TYR A 57 -26.39 -10.30 7.62
N LYS A 58 -27.25 -10.04 8.58
CA LYS A 58 -27.44 -10.87 9.77
C LYS A 58 -28.89 -11.33 9.89
N ASP A 59 -29.06 -12.52 10.42
CA ASP A 59 -30.37 -13.06 10.74
C ASP A 59 -30.32 -13.74 12.12
N LEU A 60 -31.47 -13.67 12.82
CA LEU A 60 -31.61 -14.16 14.18
C LEU A 60 -32.72 -15.21 14.24
N GLY A 61 -32.56 -16.24 15.06
CA GLY A 61 -33.58 -17.24 15.25
C GLY A 61 -33.24 -18.28 16.31
N ASN A 62 -34.20 -19.18 16.56
CA ASN A 62 -34.06 -20.25 17.56
C ASN A 62 -33.93 -21.64 16.93
N ASP A 63 -34.17 -21.75 15.63
CA ASP A 63 -34.13 -23.01 14.88
C ASP A 63 -33.19 -22.91 13.68
N LEU A 64 -32.12 -23.73 13.69
CA LEU A 64 -31.11 -23.68 12.64
C LEU A 64 -31.60 -24.08 11.25
N PRO A 65 -32.43 -25.15 11.08
CA PRO A 65 -33.00 -25.48 9.77
C PRO A 65 -33.81 -24.34 9.15
N THR A 66 -34.64 -23.68 9.96
CA THR A 66 -35.41 -22.52 9.50
C THR A 66 -34.51 -21.35 9.10
N LEU A 67 -33.49 -21.04 9.92
CA LEU A 67 -32.49 -20.02 9.59
C LEU A 67 -31.72 -20.35 8.31
N TYR A 68 -31.32 -21.61 8.13
CA TYR A 68 -30.65 -22.04 6.92
C TYR A 68 -31.49 -21.80 5.65
N ASN A 69 -32.76 -22.16 5.69
CA ASN A 69 -33.67 -21.94 4.56
C ASN A 69 -33.83 -20.44 4.27
N LYS A 70 -33.97 -19.62 5.31
CA LYS A 70 -34.09 -18.17 5.19
C LYS A 70 -32.86 -17.54 4.59
N ILE A 71 -31.68 -17.94 5.06
CA ILE A 71 -30.38 -17.47 4.55
C ILE A 71 -30.20 -17.84 3.08
N ASN A 72 -30.54 -19.09 2.70
CA ASN A 72 -30.47 -19.49 1.30
C ASN A 72 -31.43 -18.68 0.41
N ALA A 73 -32.64 -18.40 0.85
CA ALA A 73 -33.56 -17.57 0.11
C ALA A 73 -33.06 -16.12 -0.03
N THR A 74 -32.49 -15.55 1.04
CA THR A 74 -31.91 -14.23 1.03
C THR A 74 -30.68 -14.16 0.09
N ASN A 75 -29.79 -15.17 0.15
CA ASN A 75 -28.64 -15.26 -0.74
C ASN A 75 -29.07 -15.32 -2.21
N GLN A 76 -30.09 -16.12 -2.53
CA GLN A 76 -30.63 -16.20 -3.89
C GLN A 76 -31.21 -14.85 -4.36
N ALA A 77 -31.92 -14.13 -3.50
CA ALA A 77 -32.47 -12.82 -3.81
C ALA A 77 -31.34 -11.79 -4.09
N ILE A 78 -30.29 -11.77 -3.24
CA ILE A 78 -29.13 -10.89 -3.45
C ILE A 78 -28.41 -11.26 -4.76
N VAL A 79 -28.12 -12.53 -5.01
CA VAL A 79 -27.49 -12.99 -6.24
C VAL A 79 -28.35 -12.64 -7.46
N GLY A 80 -29.68 -12.79 -7.37
CA GLY A 80 -30.62 -12.38 -8.41
C GLY A 80 -30.53 -10.89 -8.72
N PHE A 81 -30.51 -10.04 -7.68
CA PHE A 81 -30.31 -8.60 -7.82
C PHE A 81 -28.98 -8.28 -8.52
N LEU A 82 -27.86 -8.90 -8.09
CA LEU A 82 -26.55 -8.68 -8.67
C LEU A 82 -26.49 -9.07 -10.15
N LYS A 83 -27.05 -10.25 -10.48
CA LYS A 83 -27.12 -10.74 -11.88
C LYS A 83 -27.99 -9.84 -12.76
N GLN A 84 -29.13 -9.38 -12.25
CA GLN A 84 -30.01 -8.45 -12.98
C GLN A 84 -29.33 -7.12 -13.30
N LYS A 85 -28.43 -6.65 -12.42
CA LYS A 85 -27.66 -5.43 -12.60
C LYS A 85 -26.38 -5.64 -13.47
N GLY A 86 -26.08 -6.87 -13.91
CA GLY A 86 -24.99 -7.16 -14.88
C GLY A 86 -23.71 -7.73 -14.28
N ILE A 87 -23.76 -8.21 -13.01
CA ILE A 87 -22.67 -8.98 -12.42
C ILE A 87 -22.82 -10.45 -12.83
N THR A 88 -21.73 -11.06 -13.24
CA THR A 88 -21.70 -12.46 -13.67
C THR A 88 -21.44 -13.38 -12.50
N GLU A 89 -21.78 -14.65 -12.64
CA GLU A 89 -21.68 -15.64 -11.54
C GLU A 89 -20.24 -15.84 -11.03
N ASN A 90 -19.26 -15.78 -11.92
CA ASN A 90 -17.85 -15.88 -11.57
C ASN A 90 -17.31 -14.65 -10.82
N GLU A 91 -18.04 -13.55 -10.80
CA GLU A 91 -17.73 -12.36 -10.01
C GLU A 91 -18.35 -12.39 -8.61
N ILE A 92 -19.19 -13.41 -8.31
CA ILE A 92 -19.94 -13.54 -7.04
C ILE A 92 -19.38 -14.73 -6.26
N SER A 93 -19.06 -14.52 -4.99
CA SER A 93 -18.69 -15.57 -4.05
C SER A 93 -19.60 -15.53 -2.83
N ILE A 94 -20.20 -16.66 -2.48
CA ILE A 94 -20.99 -16.81 -1.27
C ILE A 94 -20.11 -17.50 -0.23
N ASN A 95 -19.82 -16.78 0.85
CA ASN A 95 -19.00 -17.31 1.94
C ASN A 95 -19.82 -18.24 2.84
N ALA A 96 -19.16 -19.18 3.52
CA ALA A 96 -19.81 -19.97 4.56
C ALA A 96 -20.34 -19.00 5.64
N PRO A 97 -21.60 -19.19 6.10
CA PRO A 97 -22.16 -18.35 7.15
C PRO A 97 -21.45 -18.56 8.49
N GLU A 98 -21.23 -17.49 9.21
CA GLU A 98 -20.76 -17.53 10.60
C GLU A 98 -21.97 -17.64 11.53
N ILE A 99 -21.95 -18.61 12.44
CA ILE A 99 -23.03 -18.89 13.38
C ILE A 99 -22.52 -18.71 14.79
N ILE A 100 -23.18 -17.85 15.58
CA ILE A 100 -22.93 -17.64 16.99
C ILE A 100 -24.11 -18.18 17.79
N ASP A 101 -23.88 -19.16 18.68
CA ASP A 101 -24.86 -19.60 19.69
C ASP A 101 -24.74 -18.68 20.90
N MET A 102 -25.62 -17.66 20.97
CA MET A 102 -25.61 -16.65 22.02
C MET A 102 -25.90 -17.20 23.42
N GLN A 103 -26.47 -18.41 23.53
CA GLN A 103 -26.70 -19.08 24.82
C GLN A 103 -25.49 -19.89 25.29
N ALA A 104 -24.60 -20.27 24.36
CA ALA A 104 -23.36 -20.99 24.70
C ALA A 104 -22.21 -20.04 25.13
N GLU A 105 -22.34 -18.76 24.91
CA GLU A 105 -21.32 -17.78 25.30
C GLU A 105 -21.32 -17.56 26.83
N ARG A 106 -20.20 -17.79 27.47
CA ARG A 106 -20.00 -17.83 28.93
C ARG A 106 -20.29 -16.51 29.67
N TYR A 107 -20.36 -15.39 28.96
CA TYR A 107 -20.48 -14.06 29.57
C TYR A 107 -21.82 -13.39 29.36
N ASN A 108 -22.79 -14.09 28.78
CA ASN A 108 -24.10 -13.52 28.52
C ASN A 108 -25.09 -13.84 29.65
N ASN A 109 -25.09 -13.00 30.70
CA ASN A 109 -26.06 -13.09 31.80
C ASN A 109 -27.46 -12.56 31.45
N ASN A 110 -27.68 -12.07 30.24
CA ASN A 110 -28.93 -11.53 29.80
C ASN A 110 -29.72 -12.57 29.02
N SER A 111 -31.03 -12.68 29.31
CA SER A 111 -31.97 -13.46 28.51
C SER A 111 -32.05 -12.87 27.09
N VAL A 112 -31.38 -13.49 26.14
CA VAL A 112 -31.47 -13.09 24.72
C VAL A 112 -32.71 -13.75 24.08
N PRO A 113 -33.51 -12.99 23.31
CA PRO A 113 -34.76 -13.52 22.71
C PRO A 113 -34.49 -14.55 21.61
N PHE A 114 -33.30 -14.54 21.00
CA PHE A 114 -32.87 -15.47 19.95
C PHE A 114 -31.60 -16.18 20.35
N ARG A 115 -31.53 -17.48 20.09
CA ARG A 115 -30.37 -18.31 20.40
C ARG A 115 -29.24 -18.16 19.39
N TYR A 116 -29.59 -18.12 18.12
CA TYR A 116 -28.61 -18.08 17.06
C TYR A 116 -28.55 -16.73 16.37
N ASN A 117 -27.34 -16.22 16.20
CA ASN A 117 -27.04 -15.08 15.34
C ASN A 117 -26.20 -15.61 14.16
N VAL A 118 -26.75 -15.47 12.96
CA VAL A 118 -26.09 -15.94 11.74
C VAL A 118 -25.71 -14.74 10.89
N THR A 119 -24.43 -14.67 10.55
CA THR A 119 -23.88 -13.65 9.63
C THR A 119 -23.56 -14.32 8.30
N SER A 120 -24.14 -13.82 7.21
CA SER A 120 -23.84 -14.26 5.85
C SER A 120 -23.19 -13.12 5.08
N VAL A 121 -22.20 -13.47 4.25
CA VAL A 121 -21.46 -12.51 3.44
C VAL A 121 -21.40 -13.02 2.00
N ILE A 122 -21.86 -12.17 1.08
CA ILE A 122 -21.72 -12.37 -0.36
C ILE A 122 -20.69 -11.34 -0.84
N THR A 123 -19.63 -11.80 -1.49
CA THR A 123 -18.56 -10.93 -1.98
C THR A 123 -18.64 -10.84 -3.49
N VAL A 124 -18.73 -9.61 -3.99
CA VAL A 124 -18.60 -9.29 -5.41
C VAL A 124 -17.17 -8.84 -5.67
N THR A 125 -16.49 -9.52 -6.59
CA THR A 125 -15.15 -9.12 -7.06
C THR A 125 -15.22 -8.92 -8.56
N SER A 126 -15.06 -7.68 -9.01
CA SER A 126 -15.28 -7.31 -10.40
C SER A 126 -14.26 -6.28 -10.89
N THR A 127 -13.99 -6.30 -12.20
CA THR A 127 -13.25 -5.25 -12.89
C THR A 127 -14.16 -4.11 -13.38
N LYS A 128 -15.48 -4.26 -13.26
CA LYS A 128 -16.49 -3.26 -13.64
C LYS A 128 -16.70 -2.25 -12.50
N VAL A 129 -15.64 -1.52 -12.16
CA VAL A 129 -15.60 -0.65 -10.97
C VAL A 129 -16.77 0.34 -10.93
N ASP A 130 -17.05 1.02 -12.04
CA ASP A 130 -18.13 2.02 -12.10
C ASP A 130 -19.52 1.40 -11.95
N LEU A 131 -19.72 0.21 -12.52
CA LEU A 131 -20.98 -0.53 -12.36
C LEU A 131 -21.20 -0.87 -10.89
N VAL A 132 -20.20 -1.44 -10.22
CA VAL A 132 -20.31 -1.80 -8.81
C VAL A 132 -20.52 -0.56 -7.94
N ARG A 133 -19.81 0.55 -8.21
CA ARG A 133 -20.01 1.84 -7.51
C ARG A 133 -21.47 2.31 -7.61
N LYS A 134 -22.05 2.22 -8.80
CA LYS A 134 -23.48 2.54 -9.01
C LYS A 134 -24.38 1.62 -8.20
N MET A 135 -24.10 0.31 -8.22
CA MET A 135 -24.88 -0.67 -7.46
C MET A 135 -24.83 -0.46 -5.94
N ILE A 136 -23.67 -0.03 -5.41
CA ILE A 136 -23.53 0.33 -4.00
C ILE A 136 -24.49 1.47 -3.64
N SER A 137 -24.65 2.47 -4.50
CA SER A 137 -25.62 3.55 -4.28
C SER A 137 -27.08 3.08 -4.39
N GLU A 138 -27.33 2.03 -5.14
CA GLU A 138 -28.65 1.44 -5.35
C GLU A 138 -28.97 0.27 -4.37
N GLN A 139 -28.05 -0.09 -3.46
CA GLN A 139 -28.26 -1.21 -2.52
C GLN A 139 -29.51 -1.06 -1.64
N SER A 140 -30.06 0.16 -1.51
CA SER A 140 -31.34 0.42 -0.86
C SER A 140 -32.53 -0.31 -1.51
N GLU A 141 -32.40 -0.76 -2.76
CA GLU A 141 -33.41 -1.60 -3.41
C GLU A 141 -33.57 -2.96 -2.72
N LEU A 142 -32.52 -3.49 -2.09
CA LEU A 142 -32.57 -4.72 -1.29
C LEU A 142 -33.41 -4.51 0.01
N LEU A 143 -33.38 -3.30 0.58
CA LEU A 143 -34.24 -2.98 1.73
C LEU A 143 -35.73 -3.10 1.41
N LYS A 144 -36.13 -2.77 0.17
CA LYS A 144 -37.54 -2.93 -0.27
C LYS A 144 -37.95 -4.41 -0.31
N GLN A 145 -36.97 -5.31 -0.43
CA GLN A 145 -37.17 -6.76 -0.37
C GLN A 145 -37.04 -7.34 1.05
N GLY A 146 -36.89 -6.47 2.06
CA GLY A 146 -36.70 -6.86 3.46
C GLY A 146 -35.26 -7.32 3.78
N ILE A 147 -34.30 -7.07 2.90
CA ILE A 147 -32.89 -7.46 3.07
C ILE A 147 -32.11 -6.24 3.55
N ALA A 148 -31.67 -6.27 4.81
CA ALA A 148 -30.86 -5.22 5.40
C ALA A 148 -29.36 -5.58 5.29
N ILE A 149 -28.67 -4.98 4.34
CA ILE A 149 -27.20 -5.06 4.28
C ILE A 149 -26.63 -4.23 5.43
N THR A 150 -25.86 -4.86 6.29
CA THR A 150 -25.25 -4.21 7.45
C THR A 150 -23.88 -3.68 7.07
N GLY A 151 -23.63 -2.40 7.40
CA GLY A 151 -22.32 -1.75 7.28
C GLY A 151 -21.67 -1.57 8.65
N GLY A 152 -20.45 -1.06 8.68
CA GLY A 152 -19.79 -0.65 9.92
C GLY A 152 -18.83 -1.66 10.53
N ASP A 153 -18.69 -2.85 9.98
CA ASP A 153 -17.59 -3.75 10.33
C ASP A 153 -16.41 -3.49 9.38
N TYR A 154 -15.27 -3.05 9.92
CA TYR A 154 -14.06 -2.73 9.14
C TYR A 154 -13.57 -3.88 8.26
N ARG A 155 -13.91 -5.12 8.60
CA ARG A 155 -13.56 -6.33 7.83
C ARG A 155 -14.32 -6.44 6.51
N TYR A 156 -15.44 -5.74 6.38
CA TYR A 156 -16.36 -5.83 5.24
C TYR A 156 -16.54 -4.48 4.54
N ASN A 157 -15.47 -3.70 4.46
CA ASN A 157 -15.47 -2.46 3.68
C ASN A 157 -15.29 -2.73 2.18
N VAL A 158 -15.84 -1.87 1.36
CA VAL A 158 -15.58 -1.89 -0.08
C VAL A 158 -14.12 -1.52 -0.31
N GLN A 159 -13.43 -2.34 -1.11
CA GLN A 159 -12.03 -2.12 -1.46
C GLN A 159 -11.91 -1.84 -2.95
N TYR A 160 -11.14 -0.82 -3.28
CA TYR A 160 -10.81 -0.46 -4.65
C TYR A 160 -9.32 -0.67 -4.86
N ASP A 161 -8.97 -1.57 -5.78
CA ASP A 161 -7.60 -1.98 -6.03
C ASP A 161 -7.15 -1.58 -7.43
N TYR A 162 -5.87 -1.29 -7.57
CA TYR A 162 -5.20 -1.22 -8.85
C TYR A 162 -4.22 -2.40 -8.98
N THR A 163 -4.45 -3.28 -9.93
CA THR A 163 -3.67 -4.52 -10.09
C THR A 163 -2.46 -4.37 -11.01
N GLY A 164 -2.33 -3.21 -11.71
CA GLY A 164 -1.26 -2.93 -12.66
C GLY A 164 -0.01 -2.28 -12.06
N LEU A 165 0.27 -2.46 -10.77
CA LEU A 165 1.42 -1.82 -10.11
C LEU A 165 2.75 -2.09 -10.82
N ASN A 166 2.92 -3.30 -11.35
CA ASN A 166 4.17 -3.68 -12.04
C ASN A 166 4.39 -2.90 -13.33
N ASP A 167 3.33 -2.46 -13.99
CA ASP A 167 3.40 -1.71 -15.25
C ASP A 167 3.87 -0.28 -15.03
N ILE A 168 3.51 0.32 -13.89
CA ILE A 168 3.87 1.70 -13.53
C ILE A 168 5.16 1.81 -12.72
N LYS A 169 5.63 0.72 -12.09
CA LYS A 169 6.86 0.71 -11.29
C LYS A 169 8.08 1.31 -12.00
N PRO A 170 8.40 1.00 -13.26
CA PRO A 170 9.57 1.57 -13.92
C PRO A 170 9.53 3.10 -13.97
N GLN A 171 8.36 3.67 -14.28
CA GLN A 171 8.17 5.12 -14.32
C GLN A 171 8.31 5.74 -12.94
N MET A 172 7.74 5.13 -11.91
CA MET A 172 7.86 5.60 -10.53
C MET A 172 9.31 5.55 -10.03
N ILE A 173 10.06 4.49 -10.37
CA ILE A 173 11.50 4.38 -10.04
C ILE A 173 12.30 5.49 -10.71
N GLU A 174 12.02 5.77 -11.98
CA GLU A 174 12.69 6.84 -12.72
C GLU A 174 12.44 8.20 -12.05
N GLU A 175 11.18 8.50 -11.72
CA GLU A 175 10.80 9.74 -11.06
C GLU A 175 11.40 9.87 -9.67
N ALA A 176 11.31 8.84 -8.83
CA ALA A 176 11.93 8.82 -7.51
C ALA A 176 13.45 9.02 -7.59
N THR A 177 14.11 8.41 -8.58
CA THR A 177 15.56 8.57 -8.78
C THR A 177 15.90 10.00 -9.19
N LYS A 178 15.13 10.62 -10.08
CA LYS A 178 15.29 12.03 -10.46
C LYS A 178 15.14 12.96 -9.26
N ASN A 179 14.10 12.73 -8.43
CA ASN A 179 13.83 13.51 -7.23
C ASN A 179 14.94 13.37 -6.18
N ALA A 180 15.44 12.14 -5.95
CA ALA A 180 16.57 11.88 -5.08
C ALA A 180 17.83 12.63 -5.55
N ARG A 181 18.11 12.56 -6.86
CA ARG A 181 19.25 13.27 -7.45
C ARG A 181 19.13 14.78 -7.31
N ALA A 182 17.95 15.32 -7.58
CA ALA A 182 17.70 16.75 -7.44
C ALA A 182 17.91 17.22 -5.99
N ALA A 183 17.43 16.45 -5.00
CA ALA A 183 17.70 16.71 -3.60
C ALA A 183 19.19 16.67 -3.27
N ALA A 184 19.93 15.65 -3.74
CA ALA A 184 21.36 15.53 -3.51
C ALA A 184 22.15 16.71 -4.12
N VAL A 185 21.79 17.15 -5.33
CA VAL A 185 22.41 18.32 -5.97
C VAL A 185 22.16 19.59 -5.16
N LYS A 186 20.94 19.76 -4.65
CA LYS A 186 20.59 20.91 -3.81
C LYS A 186 21.41 20.90 -2.52
N PHE A 187 21.49 19.78 -1.81
CA PHE A 187 22.33 19.66 -0.60
C PHE A 187 23.80 19.96 -0.88
N ALA A 188 24.35 19.44 -1.99
CA ALA A 188 25.73 19.70 -2.35
C ALA A 188 25.95 21.22 -2.57
N LYS A 189 25.06 21.86 -3.33
CA LYS A 189 25.15 23.30 -3.61
C LYS A 189 25.03 24.16 -2.34
N ASP A 190 24.05 23.84 -1.46
CA ASP A 190 23.81 24.58 -0.22
C ASP A 190 24.98 24.44 0.79
N SER A 191 25.82 23.40 0.63
CA SER A 191 27.02 23.15 1.45
C SER A 191 28.34 23.46 0.75
N ASP A 192 28.31 24.24 -0.33
CA ASP A 192 29.49 24.60 -1.14
C ASP A 192 30.35 23.37 -1.53
N SER A 193 29.67 22.27 -1.89
CA SER A 193 30.27 21.01 -2.26
C SER A 193 29.84 20.56 -3.65
N GLU A 194 30.56 19.63 -4.25
CA GLU A 194 30.19 18.99 -5.52
C GLU A 194 29.68 17.58 -5.30
N LEU A 195 28.58 17.22 -6.02
CA LEU A 195 28.01 15.89 -5.98
C LEU A 195 28.89 14.90 -6.75
N GLY A 196 29.42 13.90 -6.06
CA GLY A 196 30.19 12.82 -6.64
C GLY A 196 29.35 11.71 -7.27
N LYS A 197 29.99 10.58 -7.57
CA LYS A 197 29.32 9.39 -8.09
C LYS A 197 28.50 8.69 -6.99
N ILE A 198 27.42 8.02 -7.41
CA ILE A 198 26.61 7.18 -6.51
C ILE A 198 27.49 6.07 -5.91
N LYS A 199 27.51 5.99 -4.58
CA LYS A 199 28.19 4.90 -3.85
C LYS A 199 27.25 3.72 -3.63
N ARG A 200 25.98 3.99 -3.28
CA ARG A 200 24.95 2.96 -3.04
C ARG A 200 23.60 3.51 -3.45
N ALA A 201 22.72 2.64 -3.92
CA ALA A 201 21.33 2.94 -4.18
C ALA A 201 20.45 1.82 -3.59
N TYR A 202 19.40 2.19 -2.93
CA TYR A 202 18.39 1.27 -2.41
C TYR A 202 17.03 1.70 -2.94
N GLN A 203 16.25 0.72 -3.38
CA GLN A 203 14.87 0.94 -3.79
C GLN A 203 13.97 0.67 -2.61
N GLY A 204 13.09 1.62 -2.30
CA GLY A 204 12.01 1.45 -1.33
C GLY A 204 10.88 0.56 -1.83
N GLN A 205 9.91 0.29 -0.97
CA GLN A 205 8.68 -0.42 -1.32
C GLN A 205 7.68 0.54 -1.96
N PHE A 206 6.86 0.02 -2.86
CA PHE A 206 5.69 0.71 -3.39
C PHE A 206 4.44 0.17 -2.70
N SER A 207 3.60 1.06 -2.21
CA SER A 207 2.28 0.75 -1.67
C SER A 207 1.19 1.36 -2.54
N ILE A 208 0.02 0.73 -2.53
CA ILE A 208 -1.20 1.29 -3.11
C ILE A 208 -2.07 1.68 -1.93
N GLU A 209 -2.50 2.91 -1.90
CA GLU A 209 -3.37 3.44 -0.86
C GLU A 209 -4.59 4.09 -1.50
N ASP A 210 -5.73 3.98 -0.85
CA ASP A 210 -6.93 4.70 -1.27
C ASP A 210 -6.73 6.20 -0.97
N ARG A 211 -6.97 7.05 -1.97
CA ARG A 211 -6.85 8.49 -1.82
C ARG A 211 -7.74 9.08 -0.73
N ASP A 212 -8.93 8.52 -0.59
CA ASP A 212 -9.96 9.01 0.34
C ASP A 212 -9.98 8.23 1.66
N ALA A 213 -9.02 7.34 1.89
CA ALA A 213 -8.90 6.66 3.17
C ALA A 213 -8.61 7.69 4.28
N ASN A 214 -9.57 7.84 5.21
CA ASN A 214 -9.47 8.69 6.40
C ASN A 214 -8.44 8.16 7.43
N THR A 215 -7.30 7.73 6.97
CA THR A 215 -6.18 7.39 7.83
C THR A 215 -5.37 8.66 8.02
N PRO A 216 -5.18 9.15 9.26
CA PRO A 216 -4.28 10.27 9.49
C PRO A 216 -2.91 9.83 8.99
N ARG A 217 -2.41 10.50 7.95
CA ARG A 217 -1.07 10.34 7.44
C ARG A 217 -0.13 10.71 8.59
N SER A 218 0.47 9.72 9.22
CA SER A 218 1.60 10.00 10.10
C SER A 218 2.77 10.39 9.21
N GLU A 219 2.98 11.69 9.03
CA GLU A 219 4.16 12.26 8.35
C GLU A 219 5.46 12.04 9.14
N GLU A 220 5.46 11.21 10.16
CA GLU A 220 6.61 10.93 11.01
C GLU A 220 7.02 9.46 10.95
N HIS A 221 7.79 9.10 9.94
CA HIS A 221 8.85 8.11 10.08
C HIS A 221 10.02 8.48 9.19
N THR A 222 10.68 9.60 9.54
CA THR A 222 12.06 9.84 9.16
C THR A 222 12.93 9.57 10.38
N SER A 223 13.56 8.45 10.39
CA SER A 223 14.80 8.20 11.16
C SER A 223 15.65 7.18 10.43
#